data_e4274e693e3c10e690d67af4bfc8f1b9
#
_entry.id   e4274e693e3c10e690d67af4bfc8f1b9
#
_cell.length_a   1.000
_cell.length_b   1.000
_cell.length_c   1.000
_cell.angle_alpha   90.00
_cell.angle_beta   90.00
_cell.angle_gamma   90.00
#
_symmetry.space_group_name_H-M   'P 1'
#
loop_
_entity.id
_entity.type
_entity.pdbx_description
1 polymer ?
#
loop_
_entity_poly.entity_id
_entity_poly.type
_entity_poly.pdbx_seq_one_letter_code
_entity_poly.pdbx_strand_id
1 'polypeptide(L)'
;MNILVTLDENYLDPLRTMLWSLHQAEPDTPVTLRLIHSRMRPDALETVRSYCDGFGWGFCPCEAGEELFADAPVFRHYTKAMYYRLLASRILPDSVDKVLYLDPDILILNPVSPLLDLPLEGNLFAAAIHSGLAQISAPVN
;
A
#
# COMPACT_ATOMS: atom_id res chain seq x y z
N MET A 1 -9.17 10.28 -0.80
CA MET A 1 -8.52 9.12 -1.47
C MET A 1 -7.96 8.17 -0.42
N ASN A 2 -8.21 6.85 -0.53
CA ASN A 2 -7.61 5.87 0.37
C ASN A 2 -6.38 5.25 -0.30
N ILE A 3 -5.20 5.45 0.28
CA ILE A 3 -3.94 4.83 -0.15
C ILE A 3 -3.61 3.72 0.83
N LEU A 4 -3.34 2.53 0.33
CA LEU A 4 -2.93 1.38 1.12
C LEU A 4 -1.46 1.09 0.88
N VAL A 5 -0.71 0.92 1.96
CA VAL A 5 0.68 0.45 1.95
C VAL A 5 0.84 -0.72 2.93
N THR A 6 1.79 -1.59 2.65
CA THR A 6 2.20 -2.65 3.57
C THR A 6 3.72 -2.61 3.72
N LEU A 7 4.22 -2.45 4.92
CA LEU A 7 5.67 -2.34 5.15
C LEU A 7 6.05 -2.72 6.58
N ASP A 8 7.32 -2.87 6.80
CA ASP A 8 7.98 -2.91 8.10
C ASP A 8 8.84 -1.64 8.33
N GLU A 9 9.47 -1.53 9.49
CA GLU A 9 10.23 -0.34 9.90
C GLU A 9 11.40 0.02 8.98
N ASN A 10 11.92 -0.93 8.18
CA ASN A 10 13.03 -0.69 7.27
C ASN A 10 12.64 0.19 6.07
N TYR A 11 11.33 0.32 5.81
CA TYR A 11 10.79 1.05 4.68
C TYR A 11 10.26 2.46 5.03
N LEU A 12 10.58 2.99 6.20
CA LEU A 12 10.13 4.33 6.62
C LEU A 12 10.69 5.45 5.73
N ASP A 13 11.98 5.41 5.38
CA ASP A 13 12.58 6.42 4.49
C ASP A 13 12.07 6.34 3.04
N PRO A 14 11.98 5.14 2.40
CA PRO A 14 11.28 5.00 1.14
C PRO A 14 9.84 5.50 1.18
N LEU A 15 9.07 5.11 2.20
CA LEU A 15 7.69 5.59 2.38
C LEU A 15 7.61 7.11 2.42
N ARG A 16 8.48 7.77 3.20
CA ARG A 16 8.51 9.24 3.28
C ARG A 16 8.69 9.87 1.90
N THR A 17 9.58 9.32 1.09
CA THR A 17 9.84 9.82 -0.27
C THR A 17 8.62 9.62 -1.17
N MET A 18 7.99 8.45 -1.09
CA MET A 18 6.76 8.15 -1.82
C MET A 18 5.62 9.10 -1.42
N LEU A 19 5.36 9.29 -0.12
CA LEU A 19 4.31 10.19 0.38
C LEU A 19 4.55 11.65 -0.03
N TRP A 20 5.81 12.11 0.03
CA TRP A 20 6.18 13.44 -0.43
C TRP A 20 5.90 13.61 -1.93
N SER A 21 6.29 12.64 -2.75
CA SER A 21 6.04 12.69 -4.19
C SER A 21 4.56 12.63 -4.54
N LEU A 22 3.78 11.86 -3.78
CA LEU A 22 2.32 11.81 -3.92
C LEU A 22 1.69 13.16 -3.59
N HIS A 23 2.14 13.81 -2.49
CA HIS A 23 1.66 15.14 -2.14
C HIS A 23 1.99 16.19 -3.22
N GLN A 24 3.18 16.12 -3.83
CA GLN A 24 3.52 17.01 -4.95
C GLN A 24 2.64 16.78 -6.19
N ALA A 25 2.27 15.54 -6.46
CA ALA A 25 1.41 15.19 -7.59
C ALA A 25 -0.07 15.49 -7.34
N GLU A 26 -0.50 15.50 -6.07
CA GLU A 26 -1.92 15.63 -5.64
C GLU A 26 -2.06 16.58 -4.44
N PRO A 27 -1.63 17.86 -4.53
CA PRO A 27 -1.51 18.75 -3.37
C PRO A 27 -2.83 19.05 -2.67
N ASP A 28 -3.94 19.08 -3.43
CA ASP A 28 -5.26 19.45 -2.92
C ASP A 28 -6.16 18.24 -2.64
N THR A 29 -5.66 17.03 -2.86
CA THR A 29 -6.46 15.81 -2.69
C THR A 29 -6.43 15.33 -1.23
N PRO A 30 -7.58 15.21 -0.55
CA PRO A 30 -7.65 14.63 0.78
C PRO A 30 -7.24 13.14 0.73
N VAL A 31 -6.19 12.78 1.48
CA VAL A 31 -5.67 11.41 1.53
C VAL A 31 -5.88 10.82 2.92
N THR A 32 -6.23 9.55 2.97
CA THR A 32 -6.11 8.72 4.17
C THR A 32 -5.11 7.61 3.86
N LEU A 33 -3.96 7.65 4.53
CA LEU A 33 -2.98 6.58 4.46
C LEU A 33 -3.41 5.43 5.37
N ARG A 34 -3.58 4.26 4.80
CA ARG A 34 -3.85 3.01 5.51
C ARG A 34 -2.61 2.16 5.47
N LEU A 35 -2.07 1.85 6.64
CA LEU A 35 -0.87 1.04 6.77
C LEU A 35 -1.23 -0.31 7.40
N ILE A 36 -1.09 -1.39 6.64
CA ILE A 36 -1.16 -2.73 7.23
C ILE A 36 0.26 -3.15 7.60
N HIS A 37 0.46 -3.50 8.86
CA HIS A 37 1.76 -3.89 9.41
C HIS A 37 1.62 -5.09 10.35
N SER A 38 2.70 -5.85 10.52
CA SER A 38 2.90 -6.68 11.69
C SER A 38 3.50 -5.81 12.80
N ARG A 39 3.63 -6.10 13.94
CA ARG A 39 4.32 -5.47 15.08
C ARG A 39 5.33 -4.35 14.75
N MET A 40 4.86 -3.21 14.27
CA MET A 40 5.70 -2.01 14.25
C MET A 40 5.74 -1.37 15.64
N ARG A 41 6.90 -0.81 16.01
CA ARG A 41 7.04 -0.08 17.26
C ARG A 41 6.19 1.20 17.25
N PRO A 42 5.69 1.64 18.41
CA PRO A 42 4.89 2.87 18.52
C PRO A 42 5.59 4.12 17.98
N ASP A 43 6.91 4.25 18.17
CA ASP A 43 7.69 5.38 17.67
C ASP A 43 7.80 5.39 16.13
N ALA A 44 7.86 4.21 15.51
CA ALA A 44 7.82 4.09 14.07
C ALA A 44 6.45 4.47 13.48
N LEU A 45 5.35 4.06 14.14
CA LEU A 45 3.99 4.47 13.75
C LEU A 45 3.78 5.97 13.93
N GLU A 46 4.31 6.55 15.00
CA GLU A 46 4.24 8.00 15.23
C GLU A 46 5.05 8.78 14.18
N THR A 47 6.16 8.23 13.72
CA THR A 47 6.93 8.79 12.60
C THR A 47 6.07 8.87 11.33
N VAL A 48 5.35 7.79 10.98
CA VAL A 48 4.44 7.79 9.81
C VAL A 48 3.28 8.78 10.03
N ARG A 49 2.73 8.85 11.24
CA ARG A 49 1.70 9.83 11.59
C ARG A 49 2.18 11.24 11.32
N SER A 50 3.39 11.58 11.76
CA SER A 50 3.98 12.91 11.57
C SER A 50 4.14 13.25 10.08
N TYR A 51 4.44 12.27 9.22
CA TYR A 51 4.48 12.52 7.77
C TYR A 51 3.10 12.88 7.23
N CYS A 52 2.08 12.13 7.63
CA CYS A 52 0.69 12.39 7.20
C CYS A 52 0.18 13.74 7.72
N ASP A 53 0.41 14.05 9.00
CA ASP A 53 -0.01 15.31 9.62
C ASP A 53 0.63 16.52 8.93
N GLY A 54 1.89 16.39 8.49
CA GLY A 54 2.59 17.43 7.72
C GLY A 54 1.92 17.76 6.38
N PHE A 55 1.13 16.85 5.82
CA PHE A 55 0.34 17.04 4.60
C PHE A 55 -1.15 17.29 4.86
N GLY A 56 -1.59 17.28 6.11
CA GLY A 56 -3.01 17.35 6.48
C GLY A 56 -3.79 16.07 6.12
N TRP A 57 -3.13 14.94 6.06
CA TRP A 57 -3.70 13.65 5.69
C TRP A 57 -4.12 12.83 6.92
N GLY A 58 -5.14 11.98 6.74
CA GLY A 58 -5.50 10.97 7.74
C GLY A 58 -4.51 9.81 7.77
N PHE A 59 -4.27 9.24 8.95
CA PHE A 59 -3.45 8.05 9.13
C PHE A 59 -4.21 6.96 9.91
N CYS A 60 -4.33 5.77 9.32
CA CYS A 60 -5.02 4.61 9.88
C CYS A 60 -4.09 3.39 9.86
N PRO A 61 -3.32 3.13 10.93
CA PRO A 61 -2.56 1.90 11.07
C PRO A 61 -3.50 0.74 11.38
N CYS A 62 -3.24 -0.41 10.76
CA CYS A 62 -3.97 -1.66 10.96
C CYS A 62 -2.96 -2.77 11.25
N GLU A 63 -2.96 -3.31 12.46
CA GLU A 63 -2.11 -4.44 12.80
C GLU A 63 -2.69 -5.74 12.26
N ALA A 64 -1.92 -6.44 11.42
CA ALA A 64 -2.25 -7.77 10.96
C ALA A 64 -1.69 -8.81 11.94
N GLY A 65 -2.53 -9.74 12.38
CA GLY A 65 -2.09 -10.83 13.25
C GLY A 65 -0.97 -11.66 12.59
N GLU A 66 0.07 -11.97 13.34
CA GLU A 66 1.21 -12.77 12.85
C GLU A 66 0.78 -14.18 12.39
N GLU A 67 -0.32 -14.68 12.91
CA GLU A 67 -0.87 -16.01 12.63
C GLU A 67 -1.37 -16.14 11.18
N LEU A 68 -1.82 -15.03 10.58
CA LEU A 68 -2.44 -15.04 9.25
C LEU A 68 -1.51 -15.56 8.14
N PHE A 69 -0.20 -15.45 8.34
CA PHE A 69 0.81 -15.94 7.40
C PHE A 69 1.98 -16.62 8.12
N ALA A 70 1.71 -17.35 9.21
CA ALA A 70 2.73 -18.06 9.98
C ALA A 70 3.53 -19.01 9.07
N ASP A 71 2.83 -19.73 8.18
CA ASP A 71 3.40 -20.73 7.28
C ASP A 71 3.68 -20.20 5.87
N ALA A 72 3.52 -18.88 5.62
CA ALA A 72 3.78 -18.31 4.31
C ALA A 72 5.27 -18.40 3.97
N PRO A 73 5.66 -18.87 2.78
CA PRO A 73 7.05 -18.98 2.41
C PRO A 73 7.71 -17.60 2.33
N VAL A 74 8.76 -17.40 3.14
CA VAL A 74 9.60 -16.21 3.07
C VAL A 74 10.82 -16.57 2.20
N PHE A 75 10.95 -15.92 1.05
CA PHE A 75 12.03 -16.21 0.13
C PHE A 75 12.82 -14.95 -0.24
N ARG A 76 14.07 -14.86 0.17
CA ARG A 76 15.00 -13.75 -0.11
C ARG A 76 14.43 -12.36 0.26
N HIS A 77 13.86 -11.64 -0.73
CA HIS A 77 13.33 -10.28 -0.56
C HIS A 77 11.82 -10.24 -0.28
N TYR A 78 11.15 -11.40 -0.22
CA TYR A 78 9.71 -11.48 0.06
C TYR A 78 9.50 -11.57 1.57
N THR A 79 9.15 -10.45 2.19
CA THR A 79 8.77 -10.41 3.60
C THR A 79 7.29 -10.78 3.77
N LYS A 80 6.89 -11.20 4.97
CA LYS A 80 5.48 -11.46 5.28
C LYS A 80 4.59 -10.24 5.00
N ALA A 81 5.12 -9.03 5.10
CA ALA A 81 4.40 -7.79 4.81
C ALA A 81 3.82 -7.76 3.38
N MET A 82 4.47 -8.38 2.42
CA MET A 82 3.96 -8.46 1.04
C MET A 82 2.65 -9.25 0.93
N TYR A 83 2.41 -10.23 1.81
CA TYR A 83 1.19 -11.02 1.80
C TYR A 83 0.00 -10.27 2.39
N TYR A 84 0.22 -9.27 3.24
CA TYR A 84 -0.87 -8.53 3.88
C TYR A 84 -1.77 -7.80 2.88
N ARG A 85 -1.24 -7.41 1.71
CA ARG A 85 -2.05 -6.82 0.63
C ARG A 85 -3.18 -7.75 0.16
N LEU A 86 -2.97 -9.07 0.23
CA LEU A 86 -3.98 -10.06 -0.18
C LEU A 86 -5.14 -10.15 0.82
N LEU A 87 -4.93 -9.68 2.04
CA LEU A 87 -5.96 -9.67 3.09
C LEU A 87 -6.58 -8.28 3.30
N ALA A 88 -6.27 -7.31 2.45
CA ALA A 88 -6.77 -5.95 2.58
C ALA A 88 -8.30 -5.92 2.80
N SER A 89 -9.06 -6.70 2.02
CA SER A 89 -10.52 -6.81 2.15
C SER A 89 -11.01 -7.41 3.48
N ARG A 90 -10.14 -8.09 4.24
CA ARG A 90 -10.48 -8.66 5.55
C ARG A 90 -10.05 -7.77 6.71
N ILE A 91 -9.04 -6.94 6.49
CA ILE A 91 -8.40 -6.11 7.52
C ILE A 91 -9.00 -4.70 7.51
N LEU A 92 -9.33 -4.19 6.33
CA LEU A 92 -9.89 -2.85 6.19
C LEU A 92 -11.37 -2.84 6.61
N PRO A 93 -11.85 -1.71 7.17
CA PRO A 93 -13.27 -1.56 7.52
C PRO A 93 -14.19 -1.67 6.29
N ASP A 94 -15.39 -2.21 6.46
CA ASP A 94 -16.41 -2.34 5.41
C ASP A 94 -16.82 -0.98 4.78
N SER A 95 -16.56 0.13 5.46
CA SER A 95 -16.78 1.48 4.95
C SER A 95 -15.79 1.92 3.89
N VAL A 96 -14.78 1.11 3.58
CA VAL A 96 -13.74 1.39 2.58
C VAL A 96 -14.01 0.57 1.32
N ASP A 97 -14.73 1.16 0.39
CA ASP A 97 -15.12 0.49 -0.86
C ASP A 97 -13.94 0.23 -1.82
N LYS A 98 -12.99 1.17 -1.85
CA LYS A 98 -11.87 1.12 -2.78
C LYS A 98 -10.61 1.71 -2.17
N VAL A 99 -9.48 1.07 -2.42
CA VAL A 99 -8.15 1.58 -2.06
C VAL A 99 -7.22 1.50 -3.26
N LEU A 100 -6.27 2.41 -3.35
CA LEU A 100 -5.14 2.30 -4.24
C LEU A 100 -3.95 1.75 -3.44
N TYR A 101 -3.50 0.54 -3.78
CA TYR A 101 -2.29 -0.04 -3.20
C TYR A 101 -1.06 0.53 -3.92
N LEU A 102 -0.13 1.05 -3.15
CA LEU A 102 1.16 1.55 -3.62
C LEU A 102 2.30 0.86 -2.87
N ASP A 103 3.32 0.44 -3.59
CA ASP A 103 4.55 0.00 -2.94
C ASP A 103 5.29 1.22 -2.34
N PRO A 104 5.89 1.10 -1.14
CA PRO A 104 6.47 2.25 -0.43
C PRO A 104 7.75 2.82 -1.05
N ASP A 105 8.33 2.12 -2.01
CA ASP A 105 9.62 2.43 -2.67
C ASP A 105 9.47 2.94 -4.11
N ILE A 106 8.30 3.48 -4.46
CA ILE A 106 8.02 4.11 -5.75
C ILE A 106 8.06 5.63 -5.66
N LEU A 107 8.23 6.28 -6.81
CA LEU A 107 8.13 7.73 -6.96
C LEU A 107 6.89 8.07 -7.79
N ILE A 108 6.02 8.92 -7.26
CA ILE A 108 4.80 9.36 -7.93
C ILE A 108 5.14 10.60 -8.77
N LEU A 109 4.98 10.51 -10.07
CA LEU A 109 5.31 11.58 -11.01
C LEU A 109 4.10 12.33 -11.56
N ASN A 110 2.92 11.71 -11.49
CA ASN A 110 1.66 12.27 -12.00
C ASN A 110 0.52 11.95 -11.02
N PRO A 111 -0.61 12.66 -11.09
CA PRO A 111 -1.78 12.35 -10.29
C PRO A 111 -2.22 10.89 -10.42
N VAL A 112 -2.51 10.25 -9.29
CA VAL A 112 -2.95 8.83 -9.22
C VAL A 112 -4.44 8.70 -8.91
N SER A 113 -5.11 9.78 -8.53
CA SER A 113 -6.56 9.79 -8.28
C SER A 113 -7.39 9.20 -9.44
N PRO A 114 -7.05 9.40 -10.74
CA PRO A 114 -7.79 8.78 -11.82
C PRO A 114 -7.78 7.25 -11.80
N LEU A 115 -6.79 6.62 -11.15
CA LEU A 115 -6.74 5.16 -11.01
C LEU A 115 -7.88 4.62 -10.12
N LEU A 116 -8.35 5.43 -9.17
CA LEU A 116 -9.50 5.05 -8.34
C LEU A 116 -10.83 5.09 -9.09
N ASP A 117 -10.91 5.86 -10.15
CA ASP A 117 -12.10 5.98 -10.99
C ASP A 117 -12.22 4.85 -12.02
N LEU A 118 -11.18 4.02 -12.19
CA LEU A 118 -11.21 2.89 -13.09
C LEU A 118 -12.36 1.93 -12.72
N PRO A 119 -13.21 1.56 -13.68
CA PRO A 119 -14.26 0.58 -13.44
C PRO A 119 -13.64 -0.80 -13.25
N LEU A 120 -13.99 -1.48 -12.16
CA LEU A 120 -13.52 -2.86 -11.92
C LEU A 120 -14.36 -3.92 -12.64
N GLU A 121 -15.53 -3.55 -13.19
CA GLU A 121 -16.40 -4.41 -14.00
C GLU A 121 -16.71 -5.78 -13.35
N GLY A 122 -16.89 -5.79 -12.02
CA GLY A 122 -17.12 -6.99 -11.24
C GLY A 122 -15.84 -7.74 -10.81
N ASN A 123 -14.68 -7.24 -11.18
CA ASN A 123 -13.40 -7.77 -10.68
C ASN A 123 -13.06 -7.22 -9.30
N LEU A 124 -12.29 -7.98 -8.53
CA LEU A 124 -11.86 -7.59 -7.18
C LEU A 124 -10.75 -6.55 -7.21
N PHE A 125 -9.91 -6.53 -8.24
CA PHE A 125 -8.81 -5.59 -8.40
C PHE A 125 -8.42 -5.39 -9.85
N ALA A 126 -7.75 -4.27 -10.13
CA ALA A 126 -6.98 -4.02 -11.33
C ALA A 126 -5.51 -3.82 -10.94
N ALA A 127 -4.59 -4.29 -11.74
CA ALA A 127 -3.15 -4.20 -11.49
C ALA A 127 -2.39 -3.73 -12.72
N ALA A 128 -1.31 -2.96 -12.48
CA ALA A 128 -0.37 -2.61 -13.54
C ALA A 128 0.42 -3.86 -13.97
N ILE A 129 0.62 -4.02 -15.27
CA ILE A 129 1.40 -5.11 -15.83
C ILE A 129 2.85 -4.65 -16.01
N HIS A 130 3.79 -5.45 -15.50
CA HIS A 130 5.20 -5.32 -15.86
C HIS A 130 5.43 -5.84 -17.28
N SER A 131 5.57 -4.94 -18.25
CA SER A 131 5.68 -5.30 -19.67
C SER A 131 6.87 -6.23 -20.01
N GLY A 132 7.92 -6.25 -19.19
CA GLY A 132 9.07 -7.16 -19.37
C GLY A 132 8.87 -8.58 -18.86
N LEU A 133 7.97 -8.81 -17.91
CA LEU A 133 7.71 -10.11 -17.31
C LEU A 133 6.47 -10.81 -17.87
N ALA A 134 5.53 -10.07 -18.44
CA ALA A 134 4.32 -10.62 -19.04
C ALA A 134 4.62 -11.52 -20.26
N GLN A 135 5.75 -11.33 -20.93
CA GLN A 135 6.19 -12.19 -22.05
C GLN A 135 6.82 -13.49 -21.58
N ILE A 136 7.26 -13.59 -20.32
CA ILE A 136 7.92 -14.78 -19.76
C ILE A 136 6.90 -15.74 -19.10
N SER A 137 5.74 -15.23 -18.72
CA SER A 137 4.68 -15.98 -18.04
C SER A 137 3.54 -16.44 -18.94
N ALA A 138 3.78 -16.54 -20.26
CA ALA A 138 2.83 -17.22 -21.14
C ALA A 138 2.62 -18.66 -20.63
N PRO A 139 1.37 -19.10 -20.38
CA PRO A 139 1.13 -20.43 -19.87
C PRO A 139 1.72 -21.45 -20.85
N VAL A 140 2.62 -22.28 -20.37
CA VAL A 140 3.00 -23.50 -21.06
C VAL A 140 1.81 -24.43 -20.91
N ASN A 141 1.05 -24.56 -22.01
CA ASN A 141 -0.01 -25.57 -22.12
C ASN A 141 0.60 -26.97 -22.06
#